data_2d8646ecd3521e8c0b236c1feee75811
#
_entry.id   2d8646ecd3521e8c0b236c1feee75811
#
_cell.length_a   1.000
_cell.length_b   1.000
_cell.length_c   1.000
_cell.angle_alpha   90.00
_cell.angle_beta   90.00
_cell.angle_gamma   90.00
#
_symmetry.space_group_name_H-M   'P 1'
#
loop_
_entity.id
_entity.type
_entity.pdbx_description
1 polymer ?
#
loop_
_entity_poly.entity_id
_entity_poly.type
_entity_poly.pdbx_seq_one_letter_code
_entity_poly.pdbx_strand_id
1 'polypeptide(L)'
;QLAAPSPFAPEPPAPPAERRTNEAPAGTPGEEPKKRRRSVLAGPEYSALNDGSESDSNLLDPIANNPYSSLRDRSIEFVFKFLQAIANDEVISLDEAEDIVYDCIEEPEAMEHLYTLAVSVIDTSNSMAIHLFNHMVYSLKLGQGLKWPEDRLIRLGVASLIHDVGMCGISQHIRHKEGKLTSEEIAEIRVHPQYGMEIILHMFGDQFQWLAEAIYHEHERENGRGYPQGLSGGEISEYAKIIGLADV
;
A
#
# COMPACT_ATOMS: atom_id res chain seq x y z
N GLN A 1 60.44 10.09 -4.98
CA GLN A 1 59.31 10.54 -4.13
C GLN A 1 58.06 9.86 -4.65
N LEU A 2 57.62 8.82 -3.95
CA LEU A 2 56.35 8.10 -4.22
C LEU A 2 55.20 8.94 -3.64
N ALA A 3 54.24 9.28 -4.47
CA ALA A 3 53.04 10.00 -4.07
C ALA A 3 52.19 9.11 -3.18
N ALA A 4 51.62 9.69 -2.10
CA ALA A 4 50.68 9.01 -1.20
C ALA A 4 49.36 8.64 -1.93
N PRO A 5 48.75 7.50 -1.64
CA PRO A 5 47.48 7.10 -2.28
C PRO A 5 46.33 8.01 -1.86
N SER A 6 45.44 8.27 -2.81
CA SER A 6 44.21 9.06 -2.63
C SER A 6 43.27 8.42 -1.59
N PRO A 7 42.66 9.21 -0.67
CA PRO A 7 41.73 8.68 0.33
C PRO A 7 40.34 8.25 -0.23
N PHE A 8 40.13 8.29 -1.54
CA PHE A 8 38.88 7.94 -2.23
C PHE A 8 39.01 6.79 -3.24
N ALA A 9 39.97 5.88 -3.06
CA ALA A 9 40.01 4.68 -3.88
C ALA A 9 38.94 3.67 -3.37
N PRO A 10 38.10 3.08 -4.24
CA PRO A 10 37.14 2.06 -3.81
C PRO A 10 37.89 0.79 -3.35
N GLU A 11 37.45 0.21 -2.23
CA GLU A 11 37.94 -1.07 -1.74
C GLU A 11 37.67 -2.19 -2.76
N PRO A 12 38.56 -3.17 -2.90
CA PRO A 12 38.36 -4.32 -3.76
C PRO A 12 37.22 -5.20 -3.21
N PRO A 13 36.44 -5.86 -4.08
CA PRO A 13 35.32 -6.71 -3.66
C PRO A 13 35.80 -7.87 -2.80
N ALA A 14 35.06 -8.17 -1.74
CA ALA A 14 35.31 -9.28 -0.83
C ALA A 14 35.20 -10.64 -1.56
N PRO A 15 36.01 -11.65 -1.18
CA PRO A 15 35.95 -12.98 -1.79
C PRO A 15 34.57 -13.66 -1.49
N PRO A 16 34.09 -14.53 -2.41
CA PRO A 16 32.80 -15.18 -2.25
C PRO A 16 32.80 -16.09 -1.01
N ALA A 17 31.76 -15.95 -0.19
CA ALA A 17 31.54 -16.77 1.00
C ALA A 17 31.30 -18.24 0.63
N GLU A 18 32.06 -19.16 1.28
CA GLU A 18 31.86 -20.59 1.18
C GLU A 18 30.45 -20.99 1.60
N ARG A 19 29.75 -21.76 0.74
CA ARG A 19 28.46 -22.36 1.05
C ARG A 19 28.59 -23.32 2.22
N ARG A 20 28.09 -22.95 3.38
CA ARG A 20 27.79 -23.91 4.45
C ARG A 20 26.51 -24.63 4.11
N THR A 21 26.58 -25.93 3.86
CA THR A 21 25.42 -26.82 3.81
C THR A 21 24.88 -26.97 5.23
N ASN A 22 23.75 -26.34 5.53
CA ASN A 22 22.97 -26.64 6.71
C ASN A 22 21.97 -27.74 6.34
N GLU A 23 22.25 -28.97 6.78
CA GLU A 23 21.25 -30.02 6.90
C GLU A 23 20.21 -29.61 7.96
N ALA A 24 18.94 -29.56 7.53
CA ALA A 24 17.80 -29.32 8.43
C ALA A 24 17.55 -30.58 9.28
N PRO A 25 17.25 -30.45 10.58
CA PRO A 25 16.80 -31.59 11.38
C PRO A 25 15.40 -32.03 10.97
N ALA A 26 15.20 -33.35 10.91
CA ALA A 26 13.95 -34.01 10.56
C ALA A 26 12.78 -33.52 11.46
N GLY A 27 11.77 -32.99 10.82
CA GLY A 27 10.52 -32.56 11.47
C GLY A 27 9.67 -33.75 11.89
N THR A 28 9.09 -33.64 13.06
CA THR A 28 8.08 -34.53 13.63
C THR A 28 6.79 -34.49 12.80
N PRO A 29 6.11 -35.62 12.52
CA PRO A 29 4.87 -35.63 11.75
C PRO A 29 3.68 -35.27 12.65
N GLY A 30 2.80 -34.39 12.16
CA GLY A 30 1.42 -34.31 12.57
C GLY A 30 0.97 -33.06 13.32
N GLU A 31 0.73 -31.99 12.59
CA GLU A 31 -0.38 -31.08 12.91
C GLU A 31 -1.10 -30.76 11.60
N GLU A 32 -2.40 -31.14 11.56
CA GLU A 32 -3.30 -30.74 10.49
C GLU A 32 -3.46 -29.21 10.50
N PRO A 33 -3.63 -28.55 9.34
CA PRO A 33 -3.83 -27.12 9.28
C PRO A 33 -5.13 -26.77 10.05
N LYS A 34 -5.00 -26.02 11.13
CA LYS A 34 -6.12 -25.49 11.89
C LYS A 34 -6.94 -24.60 10.96
N LYS A 35 -8.14 -25.06 10.56
CA LYS A 35 -9.16 -24.21 9.95
C LYS A 35 -9.36 -23.00 10.84
N ARG A 36 -8.97 -21.80 10.35
CA ARG A 36 -9.23 -20.52 11.03
C ARG A 36 -10.74 -20.42 11.26
N ARG A 37 -11.14 -20.39 12.52
CA ARG A 37 -12.53 -20.13 12.91
C ARG A 37 -12.83 -18.68 12.54
N ARG A 38 -13.79 -18.45 11.64
CA ARG A 38 -14.43 -17.16 11.43
C ARG A 38 -14.94 -16.65 12.78
N SER A 39 -14.31 -15.63 13.32
CA SER A 39 -14.86 -14.81 14.40
C SER A 39 -15.87 -13.88 13.77
N VAL A 40 -17.15 -14.19 13.94
CA VAL A 40 -18.25 -13.25 13.67
C VAL A 40 -18.25 -12.28 14.85
N LEU A 41 -17.47 -11.20 14.77
CA LEU A 41 -17.62 -10.06 15.66
C LEU A 41 -18.55 -9.07 14.98
N ALA A 42 -19.76 -8.95 15.55
CA ALA A 42 -20.65 -7.84 15.27
C ALA A 42 -19.93 -6.54 15.64
N GLY A 43 -19.60 -5.71 14.66
CA GLY A 43 -19.04 -4.40 14.86
C GLY A 43 -20.07 -3.44 15.49
N PRO A 44 -19.62 -2.36 16.16
CA PRO A 44 -20.52 -1.39 16.76
C PRO A 44 -21.36 -0.69 15.69
N GLU A 45 -22.64 -0.53 16.01
CA GLU A 45 -23.62 0.17 15.20
C GLU A 45 -23.16 1.61 14.92
N TYR A 46 -22.83 1.93 13.68
CA TYR A 46 -22.74 3.31 13.20
C TYR A 46 -24.16 3.81 12.93
N SER A 47 -24.86 4.19 13.99
CA SER A 47 -26.08 4.98 13.90
C SER A 47 -25.73 6.44 14.14
N ALA A 48 -25.62 7.22 13.08
CA ALA A 48 -26.05 8.62 13.06
C ALA A 48 -25.68 9.27 11.72
N LEU A 49 -26.66 9.57 11.00
CA LEU A 49 -26.98 10.60 10.03
C LEU A 49 -27.78 9.98 8.87
N ASN A 50 -28.96 9.49 9.21
CA ASN A 50 -29.97 9.26 8.20
C ASN A 50 -31.18 10.09 8.60
N ASP A 51 -31.32 11.25 7.97
CA ASP A 51 -32.54 12.02 7.93
C ASP A 51 -33.54 11.24 7.08
N GLY A 52 -34.66 10.87 7.69
CA GLY A 52 -35.62 9.95 7.12
C GLY A 52 -36.32 10.51 5.88
N SER A 53 -35.89 10.01 4.74
CA SER A 53 -36.73 9.90 3.55
C SER A 53 -36.50 8.49 2.97
N GLU A 54 -37.42 7.59 3.29
CA GLU A 54 -37.56 6.32 2.58
C GLU A 54 -37.91 6.62 1.12
N SER A 55 -36.88 6.64 0.26
CA SER A 55 -37.05 6.53 -1.18
C SER A 55 -36.59 5.14 -1.61
N ASP A 56 -37.37 4.48 -2.46
CA ASP A 56 -37.13 3.16 -3.09
C ASP A 56 -35.80 3.04 -3.89
N SER A 57 -34.72 3.67 -3.42
CA SER A 57 -33.41 3.69 -4.05
C SER A 57 -32.48 2.54 -3.62
N ASN A 58 -32.90 1.69 -2.68
CA ASN A 58 -32.07 0.59 -2.14
C ASN A 58 -31.74 -0.53 -3.16
N LEU A 59 -32.39 -0.56 -4.32
CA LEU A 59 -32.11 -1.56 -5.35
C LEU A 59 -30.88 -1.21 -6.21
N LEU A 60 -30.33 0.00 -6.10
CA LEU A 60 -29.24 0.51 -6.94
C LEU A 60 -28.01 0.98 -6.13
N ASP A 61 -27.98 0.75 -4.81
CA ASP A 61 -26.81 1.09 -4.02
C ASP A 61 -25.73 -0.01 -4.20
N PRO A 62 -24.64 0.27 -4.94
CA PRO A 62 -23.61 -0.73 -5.20
C PRO A 62 -22.85 -1.14 -3.93
N ILE A 63 -22.90 -0.34 -2.87
CA ILE A 63 -22.24 -0.65 -1.60
C ILE A 63 -23.13 -1.57 -0.76
N ALA A 64 -24.38 -1.21 -0.55
CA ALA A 64 -25.31 -1.93 0.34
C ALA A 64 -25.58 -3.37 -0.12
N ASN A 65 -25.54 -3.63 -1.43
CA ASN A 65 -25.82 -4.94 -2.00
C ASN A 65 -24.55 -5.74 -2.37
N ASN A 66 -23.35 -5.21 -2.08
CA ASN A 66 -22.11 -5.90 -2.39
C ASN A 66 -21.74 -6.89 -1.27
N PRO A 67 -21.61 -8.20 -1.55
CA PRO A 67 -21.29 -9.19 -0.53
C PRO A 67 -19.91 -9.00 0.11
N TYR A 68 -19.02 -8.22 -0.53
CA TYR A 68 -17.66 -7.93 -0.08
C TYR A 68 -17.49 -6.49 0.45
N SER A 69 -18.58 -5.77 0.72
CA SER A 69 -18.51 -4.42 1.30
C SER A 69 -17.75 -4.39 2.63
N SER A 70 -17.81 -5.47 3.42
CA SER A 70 -17.05 -5.59 4.67
C SER A 70 -15.53 -5.59 4.47
N LEU A 71 -15.01 -6.08 3.33
CA LEU A 71 -13.58 -6.00 3.01
C LEU A 71 -13.15 -4.56 2.71
N ARG A 72 -14.00 -3.83 1.97
CA ARG A 72 -13.81 -2.40 1.76
C ARG A 72 -13.76 -1.64 3.08
N ASP A 73 -14.74 -1.87 3.94
CA ASP A 73 -14.85 -1.15 5.21
C ASP A 73 -13.66 -1.48 6.15
N ARG A 74 -13.22 -2.74 6.20
CA ARG A 74 -12.00 -3.14 6.93
C ARG A 74 -10.75 -2.46 6.38
N SER A 75 -10.62 -2.36 5.05
CA SER A 75 -9.49 -1.68 4.41
C SER A 75 -9.43 -0.21 4.79
N ILE A 76 -10.58 0.48 4.73
CA ILE A 76 -10.71 1.89 5.09
C ILE A 76 -10.41 2.09 6.58
N GLU A 77 -10.95 1.23 7.45
CA GLU A 77 -10.70 1.28 8.90
C GLU A 77 -9.21 1.07 9.22
N PHE A 78 -8.56 0.10 8.55
CA PHE A 78 -7.12 -0.12 8.71
C PHE A 78 -6.34 1.14 8.33
N VAL A 79 -6.63 1.77 7.20
CA VAL A 79 -5.96 3.02 6.79
C VAL A 79 -6.13 4.11 7.84
N PHE A 80 -7.32 4.31 8.40
CA PHE A 80 -7.53 5.28 9.47
C PHE A 80 -6.69 4.98 10.72
N LYS A 81 -6.66 3.70 11.16
CA LYS A 81 -5.81 3.27 12.28
C LYS A 81 -4.33 3.52 11.99
N PHE A 82 -3.90 3.24 10.76
CA PHE A 82 -2.52 3.44 10.33
C PHE A 82 -2.11 4.92 10.37
N LEU A 83 -2.95 5.79 9.81
CA LEU A 83 -2.72 7.24 9.83
C LEU A 83 -2.73 7.80 11.26
N GLN A 84 -3.58 7.26 12.14
CA GLN A 84 -3.63 7.65 13.55
C GLN A 84 -2.37 7.21 14.30
N ALA A 85 -1.88 6.00 14.04
CA ALA A 85 -0.64 5.50 14.63
C ALA A 85 0.55 6.39 14.26
N ILE A 86 0.65 6.81 12.98
CA ILE A 86 1.68 7.76 12.53
C ILE A 86 1.57 9.08 13.29
N ALA A 87 0.36 9.63 13.42
CA ALA A 87 0.15 10.91 14.11
C ALA A 87 0.52 10.87 15.59
N ASN A 88 0.43 9.69 16.22
CA ASN A 88 0.74 9.46 17.62
C ASN A 88 2.16 8.93 17.86
N ASP A 89 2.95 8.69 16.81
CA ASP A 89 4.25 7.98 16.88
C ASP A 89 4.13 6.58 17.53
N GLU A 90 3.06 5.86 17.19
CA GLU A 90 2.76 4.52 17.67
C GLU A 90 3.10 3.46 16.62
N VAL A 91 3.61 2.31 17.06
CA VAL A 91 3.87 1.18 16.15
C VAL A 91 2.58 0.39 15.92
N ILE A 92 2.26 0.13 14.67
CA ILE A 92 1.15 -0.74 14.24
C ILE A 92 1.70 -1.91 13.42
N SER A 93 1.09 -3.11 13.54
CA SER A 93 1.46 -4.24 12.68
C SER A 93 0.83 -4.11 11.29
N LEU A 94 1.51 -4.64 10.27
CA LEU A 94 0.97 -4.81 8.92
C LEU A 94 0.19 -6.12 8.74
N ASP A 95 0.12 -7.00 9.75
CA ASP A 95 -0.57 -8.29 9.68
C ASP A 95 -2.05 -8.12 9.29
N GLU A 96 -2.72 -7.07 9.81
CA GLU A 96 -4.12 -6.77 9.44
C GLU A 96 -4.24 -6.38 7.96
N ALA A 97 -3.26 -5.64 7.41
CA ALA A 97 -3.23 -5.30 5.98
C ALA A 97 -2.97 -6.53 5.11
N GLU A 98 -2.05 -7.41 5.53
CA GLU A 98 -1.78 -8.67 4.83
C GLU A 98 -3.01 -9.58 4.83
N ASP A 99 -3.71 -9.73 5.96
CA ASP A 99 -4.96 -10.48 6.07
C ASP A 99 -6.07 -9.90 5.18
N ILE A 100 -6.20 -8.57 5.11
CA ILE A 100 -7.17 -7.90 4.22
C ILE A 100 -6.87 -8.20 2.76
N VAL A 101 -5.61 -8.06 2.34
CA VAL A 101 -5.20 -8.31 0.96
C VAL A 101 -5.39 -9.79 0.61
N TYR A 102 -5.02 -10.69 1.51
CA TYR A 102 -5.24 -12.13 1.34
C TYR A 102 -6.72 -12.44 1.11
N ASP A 103 -7.62 -11.94 1.97
CA ASP A 103 -9.07 -12.12 1.83
C ASP A 103 -9.60 -11.55 0.49
N CYS A 104 -8.99 -10.47 -0.04
CA CYS A 104 -9.36 -9.91 -1.34
C CYS A 104 -8.97 -10.82 -2.51
N ILE A 105 -7.84 -11.53 -2.44
CA ILE A 105 -7.30 -12.32 -3.55
C ILE A 105 -7.66 -13.81 -3.48
N GLU A 106 -8.07 -14.32 -2.32
CA GLU A 106 -8.39 -15.74 -2.11
C GLU A 106 -9.56 -16.20 -2.99
N GLU A 107 -10.59 -15.35 -3.13
CA GLU A 107 -11.77 -15.64 -3.94
C GLU A 107 -11.79 -14.76 -5.20
N PRO A 108 -11.75 -15.33 -6.42
CA PRO A 108 -11.77 -14.53 -7.66
C PRO A 108 -12.98 -13.60 -7.77
N GLU A 109 -14.14 -14.02 -7.24
CA GLU A 109 -15.38 -13.23 -7.23
C GLU A 109 -15.24 -11.97 -6.35
N ALA A 110 -14.47 -12.05 -5.24
CA ALA A 110 -14.24 -10.90 -4.38
C ALA A 110 -13.59 -9.75 -5.16
N MET A 111 -12.55 -10.04 -5.93
CA MET A 111 -11.85 -9.02 -6.73
C MET A 111 -12.75 -8.36 -7.78
N GLU A 112 -13.67 -9.11 -8.44
CA GLU A 112 -14.61 -8.53 -9.41
C GLU A 112 -15.60 -7.59 -8.72
N HIS A 113 -16.12 -7.99 -7.57
CA HIS A 113 -17.03 -7.16 -6.79
C HIS A 113 -16.35 -5.92 -6.21
N LEU A 114 -15.13 -6.04 -5.67
CA LEU A 114 -14.36 -4.91 -5.15
C LEU A 114 -13.97 -3.93 -6.27
N TYR A 115 -13.59 -4.45 -7.44
CA TYR A 115 -13.32 -3.61 -8.62
C TYR A 115 -14.58 -2.84 -9.06
N THR A 116 -15.73 -3.51 -9.08
CA THR A 116 -17.01 -2.86 -9.39
C THR A 116 -17.30 -1.73 -8.38
N LEU A 117 -17.07 -1.96 -7.08
CA LEU A 117 -17.19 -0.91 -6.06
C LEU A 117 -16.23 0.26 -6.33
N ALA A 118 -14.96 -0.02 -6.59
CA ALA A 118 -13.94 0.99 -6.77
C ALA A 118 -14.21 1.89 -7.99
N VAL A 119 -14.79 1.35 -9.08
CA VAL A 119 -15.08 2.12 -10.31
C VAL A 119 -16.46 2.76 -10.31
N SER A 120 -17.43 2.24 -9.54
CA SER A 120 -18.83 2.69 -9.58
C SER A 120 -19.16 3.74 -8.53
N VAL A 121 -18.44 3.74 -7.41
CA VAL A 121 -18.67 4.68 -6.31
C VAL A 121 -17.82 5.90 -6.50
N ILE A 122 -18.47 7.02 -6.90
CA ILE A 122 -17.79 8.31 -6.97
C ILE A 122 -17.65 8.81 -5.53
N ASP A 123 -16.42 8.82 -5.02
CA ASP A 123 -16.14 9.43 -3.72
C ASP A 123 -16.15 10.95 -3.82
N THR A 124 -17.17 11.56 -3.22
CA THR A 124 -17.30 13.02 -3.11
C THR A 124 -16.68 13.56 -1.82
N SER A 125 -16.25 12.67 -0.91
CA SER A 125 -15.68 13.04 0.40
C SER A 125 -14.21 13.46 0.33
N ASN A 126 -13.55 13.22 -0.81
CA ASN A 126 -12.10 13.41 -0.96
C ASN A 126 -11.29 12.66 0.11
N SER A 127 -11.78 11.47 0.49
CA SER A 127 -11.19 10.66 1.55
C SER A 127 -9.96 9.92 1.05
N MET A 128 -8.81 10.19 1.67
CA MET A 128 -7.57 9.47 1.40
C MET A 128 -7.73 7.95 1.59
N ALA A 129 -8.49 7.52 2.61
CA ALA A 129 -8.66 6.10 2.87
C ALA A 129 -9.45 5.38 1.77
N ILE A 130 -10.44 6.04 1.15
CA ILE A 130 -11.19 5.48 0.02
C ILE A 130 -10.29 5.46 -1.22
N HIS A 131 -9.51 6.51 -1.46
CA HIS A 131 -8.52 6.53 -2.54
C HIS A 131 -7.55 5.34 -2.41
N LEU A 132 -6.94 5.16 -1.25
CA LEU A 132 -5.99 4.08 -0.99
C LEU A 132 -6.61 2.68 -1.17
N PHE A 133 -7.86 2.49 -0.71
CA PHE A 133 -8.59 1.25 -0.97
C PHE A 133 -8.78 1.00 -2.48
N ASN A 134 -9.30 1.98 -3.21
CA ASN A 134 -9.53 1.86 -4.66
C ASN A 134 -8.22 1.57 -5.39
N HIS A 135 -7.15 2.26 -5.01
CA HIS A 135 -5.82 2.07 -5.57
C HIS A 135 -5.27 0.66 -5.32
N MET A 136 -5.46 0.11 -4.11
CA MET A 136 -5.12 -1.28 -3.80
C MET A 136 -5.85 -2.25 -4.74
N VAL A 137 -7.15 -2.05 -4.95
CA VAL A 137 -7.95 -2.91 -5.84
C VAL A 137 -7.43 -2.85 -7.28
N TYR A 138 -7.13 -1.65 -7.80
CA TYR A 138 -6.58 -1.48 -9.16
C TYR A 138 -5.22 -2.16 -9.30
N SER A 139 -4.33 -1.95 -8.33
CA SER A 139 -3.01 -2.57 -8.31
C SER A 139 -3.08 -4.10 -8.27
N LEU A 140 -3.95 -4.66 -7.44
CA LEU A 140 -4.16 -6.11 -7.37
C LEU A 140 -4.71 -6.68 -8.69
N LYS A 141 -5.65 -6.00 -9.35
CA LYS A 141 -6.14 -6.41 -10.68
C LYS A 141 -5.02 -6.41 -11.71
N LEU A 142 -4.15 -5.40 -11.71
CA LEU A 142 -2.98 -5.36 -12.59
C LEU A 142 -2.00 -6.51 -12.28
N GLY A 143 -1.68 -6.73 -11.01
CA GLY A 143 -0.80 -7.81 -10.57
C GLY A 143 -1.32 -9.20 -10.93
N GLN A 144 -2.63 -9.45 -10.75
CA GLN A 144 -3.29 -10.68 -11.18
C GLN A 144 -3.23 -10.84 -12.71
N GLY A 145 -3.47 -9.78 -13.46
CA GLY A 145 -3.34 -9.76 -14.92
C GLY A 145 -1.94 -10.13 -15.40
N LEU A 146 -0.91 -9.73 -14.65
CA LEU A 146 0.50 -10.09 -14.85
C LEU A 146 0.85 -11.48 -14.31
N LYS A 147 -0.10 -12.19 -13.69
CA LYS A 147 0.06 -13.52 -13.10
C LYS A 147 1.14 -13.56 -12.01
N TRP A 148 1.20 -12.51 -11.19
CA TRP A 148 2.09 -12.50 -10.04
C TRP A 148 1.66 -13.57 -9.02
N PRO A 149 2.62 -14.24 -8.37
CA PRO A 149 2.32 -15.20 -7.32
C PRO A 149 1.72 -14.49 -6.09
N GLU A 150 1.03 -15.28 -5.26
CA GLU A 150 0.27 -14.79 -4.10
C GLU A 150 1.08 -13.91 -3.15
N ASP A 151 2.30 -14.33 -2.82
CA ASP A 151 3.21 -13.57 -1.95
C ASP A 151 3.55 -12.18 -2.50
N ARG A 152 3.70 -12.07 -3.83
CA ARG A 152 3.91 -10.78 -4.50
C ARG A 152 2.65 -9.94 -4.55
N LEU A 153 1.48 -10.56 -4.73
CA LEU A 153 0.19 -9.86 -4.69
C LEU A 153 -0.09 -9.30 -3.30
N ILE A 154 0.20 -10.06 -2.22
CA ILE A 154 0.06 -9.58 -0.85
C ILE A 154 0.94 -8.33 -0.63
N ARG A 155 2.22 -8.41 -0.98
CA ARG A 155 3.12 -7.24 -0.88
C ARG A 155 2.64 -6.04 -1.71
N LEU A 156 2.16 -6.29 -2.93
CA LEU A 156 1.63 -5.23 -3.80
C LEU A 156 0.42 -4.56 -3.16
N GLY A 157 -0.52 -5.35 -2.65
CA GLY A 157 -1.73 -4.83 -2.00
C GLY A 157 -1.42 -4.02 -0.76
N VAL A 158 -0.52 -4.51 0.12
CA VAL A 158 -0.07 -3.78 1.30
C VAL A 158 0.59 -2.46 0.90
N ALA A 159 1.54 -2.50 -0.04
CA ALA A 159 2.22 -1.28 -0.51
C ALA A 159 1.23 -0.28 -1.10
N SER A 160 0.28 -0.75 -1.92
CA SER A 160 -0.75 0.11 -2.54
C SER A 160 -1.71 0.71 -1.51
N LEU A 161 -2.04 -0.04 -0.44
CA LEU A 161 -2.96 0.43 0.61
C LEU A 161 -2.39 1.57 1.45
N ILE A 162 -1.07 1.76 1.44
CA ILE A 162 -0.39 2.78 2.25
C ILE A 162 0.59 3.65 1.44
N HIS A 163 0.56 3.60 0.09
CA HIS A 163 1.56 4.27 -0.74
C HIS A 163 1.66 5.77 -0.47
N ASP A 164 0.54 6.43 -0.31
CA ASP A 164 0.42 7.88 -0.12
C ASP A 164 0.55 8.33 1.35
N VAL A 165 1.02 7.44 2.25
CA VAL A 165 1.14 7.73 3.68
C VAL A 165 1.96 8.99 3.98
N GLY A 166 2.95 9.29 3.14
CA GLY A 166 3.76 10.50 3.24
C GLY A 166 2.99 11.80 3.05
N MET A 167 1.77 11.76 2.50
CA MET A 167 0.88 12.91 2.43
C MET A 167 0.51 13.46 3.83
N CYS A 168 0.69 12.67 4.89
CA CYS A 168 0.55 13.16 6.27
C CYS A 168 1.53 14.30 6.59
N GLY A 169 2.70 14.32 5.96
CA GLY A 169 3.71 15.37 6.11
C GLY A 169 3.40 16.65 5.33
N ILE A 170 2.41 16.63 4.42
CA ILE A 170 2.05 17.77 3.59
C ILE A 170 1.02 18.64 4.30
N SER A 171 1.21 19.96 4.23
CA SER A 171 0.30 20.94 4.84
C SER A 171 -1.17 20.69 4.46
N GLN A 172 -2.07 20.70 5.46
CA GLN A 172 -3.51 20.57 5.22
C GLN A 172 -4.06 21.68 4.28
N HIS A 173 -3.47 22.87 4.36
CA HIS A 173 -3.85 23.98 3.50
C HIS A 173 -3.61 23.67 2.02
N ILE A 174 -2.57 22.92 1.71
CA ILE A 174 -2.26 22.52 0.33
C ILE A 174 -3.12 21.33 -0.08
N ARG A 175 -3.25 20.31 0.79
CA ARG A 175 -4.02 19.09 0.51
C ARG A 175 -5.51 19.36 0.24
N HIS A 176 -6.09 20.36 0.92
CA HIS A 176 -7.50 20.72 0.79
C HIS A 176 -7.72 22.04 0.03
N LYS A 177 -6.71 22.48 -0.72
CA LYS A 177 -6.84 23.72 -1.50
C LYS A 177 -7.85 23.58 -2.62
N GLU A 178 -8.87 24.41 -2.60
CA GLU A 178 -9.76 24.57 -3.74
C GLU A 178 -9.08 25.38 -4.84
N GLY A 179 -8.99 24.81 -6.04
CA GLY A 179 -8.41 25.47 -7.20
C GLY A 179 -7.02 24.94 -7.60
N LYS A 180 -6.32 25.70 -8.44
CA LYS A 180 -5.01 25.28 -8.97
C LYS A 180 -3.90 25.48 -7.94
N LEU A 181 -3.05 24.49 -7.82
CA LEU A 181 -1.83 24.57 -7.04
C LEU A 181 -0.78 25.47 -7.74
N THR A 182 0.00 26.21 -6.96
CA THR A 182 1.17 26.92 -7.48
C THR A 182 2.34 25.96 -7.73
N SER A 183 3.38 26.44 -8.38
CA SER A 183 4.59 25.63 -8.62
C SER A 183 5.28 25.23 -7.32
N GLU A 184 5.26 26.12 -6.32
CA GLU A 184 5.81 25.90 -4.99
C GLU A 184 5.01 24.84 -4.22
N GLU A 185 3.68 24.92 -4.26
CA GLU A 185 2.80 23.92 -3.64
C GLU A 185 2.93 22.54 -4.30
N ILE A 186 3.07 22.50 -5.63
CA ILE A 186 3.36 21.24 -6.34
C ILE A 186 4.72 20.68 -5.90
N ALA A 187 5.74 21.52 -5.73
CA ALA A 187 7.04 21.07 -5.25
C ALA A 187 6.97 20.52 -3.83
N GLU A 188 6.13 21.12 -2.96
CA GLU A 188 5.90 20.61 -1.60
C GLU A 188 5.19 19.24 -1.63
N ILE A 189 4.14 19.05 -2.45
CA ILE A 189 3.48 17.75 -2.60
C ILE A 189 4.46 16.68 -3.08
N ARG A 190 5.35 17.00 -4.02
CA ARG A 190 6.32 16.03 -4.56
C ARG A 190 7.32 15.47 -3.57
N VAL A 191 7.33 15.96 -2.33
CA VAL A 191 8.18 15.43 -1.25
C VAL A 191 7.52 14.26 -0.52
N HIS A 192 6.18 14.02 -0.70
CA HIS A 192 5.49 12.97 0.04
C HIS A 192 6.08 11.56 -0.14
N PRO A 193 6.62 11.12 -1.31
CA PRO A 193 7.23 9.80 -1.39
C PRO A 193 8.44 9.65 -0.46
N GLN A 194 9.22 10.73 -0.27
CA GLN A 194 10.32 10.74 0.69
C GLN A 194 9.80 10.63 2.13
N TYR A 195 8.77 11.40 2.50
CA TYR A 195 8.16 11.29 3.82
C TYR A 195 7.58 9.89 4.05
N GLY A 196 6.93 9.29 3.04
CA GLY A 196 6.42 7.92 3.12
C GLY A 196 7.53 6.90 3.41
N MET A 197 8.63 6.96 2.67
CA MET A 197 9.81 6.12 2.91
C MET A 197 10.34 6.28 4.34
N GLU A 198 10.53 7.53 4.80
CA GLU A 198 11.03 7.82 6.14
C GLU A 198 10.09 7.28 7.24
N ILE A 199 8.78 7.41 7.08
CA ILE A 199 7.76 6.85 7.98
C ILE A 199 7.88 5.33 8.04
N ILE A 200 7.94 4.65 6.91
CA ILE A 200 8.03 3.19 6.87
C ILE A 200 9.30 2.67 7.55
N LEU A 201 10.45 3.28 7.27
CA LEU A 201 11.71 2.88 7.89
C LEU A 201 11.73 3.20 9.38
N HIS A 202 11.12 4.30 9.81
CA HIS A 202 11.00 4.65 11.23
C HIS A 202 10.11 3.65 11.99
N MET A 203 8.95 3.31 11.44
CA MET A 203 7.97 2.42 12.10
C MET A 203 8.39 0.95 12.08
N PHE A 204 8.97 0.48 10.99
CA PHE A 204 9.17 -0.96 10.76
C PHE A 204 10.65 -1.37 10.63
N GLY A 205 11.55 -0.43 10.46
CA GLY A 205 12.98 -0.70 10.30
C GLY A 205 13.38 -1.25 8.92
N ASP A 206 14.66 -1.58 8.78
CA ASP A 206 15.29 -1.95 7.49
C ASP A 206 14.74 -3.22 6.85
N GLN A 207 14.11 -4.11 7.63
CA GLN A 207 13.47 -5.30 7.07
C GLN A 207 12.31 -4.98 6.11
N PHE A 208 11.77 -3.75 6.16
CA PHE A 208 10.75 -3.25 5.25
C PHE A 208 11.30 -2.33 4.15
N GLN A 209 12.62 -2.40 3.86
CA GLN A 209 13.25 -1.63 2.78
C GLN A 209 12.50 -1.76 1.45
N TRP A 210 12.03 -2.97 1.11
CA TRP A 210 11.26 -3.22 -0.11
C TRP A 210 9.98 -2.37 -0.20
N LEU A 211 9.30 -2.17 0.94
CA LEU A 211 8.07 -1.37 1.05
C LEU A 211 8.39 0.13 0.97
N ALA A 212 9.42 0.55 1.69
CA ALA A 212 9.93 1.92 1.64
C ALA A 212 10.34 2.32 0.21
N GLU A 213 11.03 1.43 -0.53
CA GLU A 213 11.39 1.64 -1.94
C GLU A 213 10.16 1.66 -2.86
N ALA A 214 9.16 0.80 -2.62
CA ALA A 214 7.94 0.81 -3.40
C ALA A 214 7.21 2.16 -3.30
N ILE A 215 7.10 2.70 -2.09
CA ILE A 215 6.50 4.01 -1.82
C ILE A 215 7.36 5.15 -2.39
N TYR A 216 8.68 5.09 -2.19
CA TYR A 216 9.57 6.15 -2.65
C TYR A 216 9.63 6.29 -4.17
N HIS A 217 9.44 5.18 -4.91
CA HIS A 217 9.53 5.14 -6.37
C HIS A 217 8.19 5.24 -7.10
N GLU A 218 7.05 5.40 -6.41
CA GLU A 218 5.71 5.33 -7.01
C GLU A 218 5.47 6.36 -8.13
N HIS A 219 6.11 7.51 -8.03
CA HIS A 219 6.05 8.58 -9.04
C HIS A 219 7.23 8.59 -10.02
N GLU A 220 8.12 7.60 -9.94
CA GLU A 220 9.13 7.43 -10.98
C GLU A 220 8.49 6.95 -12.28
N ARG A 221 9.13 7.24 -13.40
CA ARG A 221 8.62 6.90 -14.72
C ARG A 221 9.71 6.24 -15.54
N GLU A 222 9.35 5.21 -16.32
CA GLU A 222 10.28 4.41 -17.15
C GLU A 222 11.26 5.26 -17.98
N ASN A 223 10.86 6.46 -18.37
CA ASN A 223 11.67 7.38 -19.19
C ASN A 223 12.58 8.32 -18.34
N GLY A 224 12.70 8.13 -17.05
CA GLY A 224 13.50 8.95 -16.16
C GLY A 224 12.98 10.37 -15.92
N ARG A 225 11.70 10.65 -16.26
CA ARG A 225 11.07 11.97 -16.04
C ARG A 225 10.17 12.00 -14.82
N GLY A 226 10.23 10.96 -14.01
CA GLY A 226 9.54 10.87 -12.74
C GLY A 226 10.24 11.66 -11.62
N TYR A 227 9.82 11.43 -10.41
CA TYR A 227 10.39 11.97 -9.19
C TYR A 227 10.28 10.94 -8.06
N PRO A 228 11.06 11.06 -6.97
CA PRO A 228 11.97 12.16 -6.61
C PRO A 228 13.39 12.03 -7.19
N GLN A 229 13.80 10.86 -7.67
CA GLN A 229 15.21 10.60 -8.07
C GLN A 229 15.41 10.67 -9.59
N GLY A 230 14.35 10.57 -10.39
CA GLY A 230 14.44 10.48 -11.85
C GLY A 230 14.98 9.12 -12.33
N LEU A 231 14.66 8.05 -11.60
CA LEU A 231 15.03 6.68 -11.95
C LEU A 231 14.38 6.25 -13.26
N SER A 232 15.02 5.29 -13.95
CA SER A 232 14.54 4.78 -15.23
C SER A 232 14.60 3.26 -15.30
N GLY A 233 13.69 2.66 -16.06
CA GLY A 233 13.72 1.25 -16.40
C GLY A 233 13.84 0.33 -15.18
N GLY A 234 14.91 -0.49 -15.14
CA GLY A 234 15.13 -1.49 -14.11
C GLY A 234 15.54 -0.94 -12.72
N GLU A 235 15.83 0.37 -12.60
CA GLU A 235 16.14 1.01 -11.33
C GLU A 235 14.89 1.22 -10.46
N ILE A 236 13.70 1.26 -11.11
CA ILE A 236 12.42 1.46 -10.42
C ILE A 236 11.92 0.13 -9.86
N SER A 237 11.49 0.13 -8.59
CA SER A 237 10.82 -1.02 -7.97
C SER A 237 9.67 -1.53 -8.83
N GLU A 238 9.56 -2.85 -9.03
CA GLU A 238 8.46 -3.43 -9.80
C GLU A 238 7.08 -3.17 -9.15
N TYR A 239 7.03 -3.11 -7.81
CA TYR A 239 5.83 -2.71 -7.09
C TYR A 239 5.46 -1.26 -7.42
N ALA A 240 6.44 -0.35 -7.34
CA ALA A 240 6.24 1.06 -7.65
C ALA A 240 5.72 1.30 -9.09
N LYS A 241 6.17 0.52 -10.06
CA LYS A 241 5.67 0.61 -11.45
C LYS A 241 4.17 0.32 -11.54
N ILE A 242 3.68 -0.68 -10.81
CA ILE A 242 2.25 -1.01 -10.79
C ILE A 242 1.47 0.04 -10.01
N ILE A 243 1.99 0.45 -8.85
CA ILE A 243 1.42 1.51 -8.02
C ILE A 243 1.29 2.78 -8.86
N GLY A 244 2.37 3.27 -9.47
CA GLY A 244 2.34 4.48 -10.28
C GLY A 244 1.55 4.36 -11.59
N LEU A 245 1.18 3.15 -12.04
CA LEU A 245 0.25 2.95 -13.16
C LEU A 245 -1.20 3.00 -12.69
N ALA A 246 -1.48 2.51 -11.49
CA ALA A 246 -2.82 2.51 -10.92
C ALA A 246 -3.28 3.90 -10.44
N ASP A 247 -2.32 4.81 -10.18
CA ASP A 247 -2.53 6.18 -9.68
C ASP A 247 -2.80 7.22 -10.82
N VAL A 248 -3.15 6.79 -12.01
CA VAL A 248 -3.36 7.69 -13.18
C VAL A 248 -4.83 8.04 -13.38
#